data_3bec723dc8ffb5be2f87a4c83ae078fe
#
_entry.id   3bec723dc8ffb5be2f87a4c83ae078fe
#
_cell.length_a   1.000
_cell.length_b   1.000
_cell.length_c   1.000
_cell.angle_alpha   90.00
_cell.angle_beta   90.00
_cell.angle_gamma   90.00
#
_symmetry.space_group_name_H-M   'P 1'
#
loop_
_entity.id
_entity.type
_entity.pdbx_description
1 polymer ?
#
loop_
_entity_poly.entity_id
_entity_poly.type
_entity_poly.pdbx_seq_one_letter_code
_entity_poly.pdbx_strand_id
1 'polypeptide(L)'
;MSNHYYTKNPETESKEASWTFPLRGREFRFISDSGVFSKKTVDFGSRLLIETFRLNEEVAGDILDVGCGYGPMGLALAYAYPARLVEMVDVNERAMSLARRNAEANNIRNVKVYESNTYDQVPEERQFAAIVSNPPIRAGKQVVHRILSEAHVHLLPGGTLT
;
A
#
# COMPACT_ATOMS: atom_id res chain seq x y z
N MET A 1 1.09 -2.37 21.90
CA MET A 1 2.21 -3.14 21.43
C MET A 1 2.64 -2.72 20.07
N SER A 2 3.86 -2.36 20.01
CA SER A 2 4.37 -1.62 18.89
C SER A 2 4.58 -2.43 17.62
N ASN A 3 4.69 -3.76 17.71
CA ASN A 3 5.06 -4.55 16.54
C ASN A 3 3.98 -5.48 16.02
N HIS A 4 2.72 -5.26 16.43
CA HIS A 4 1.62 -6.09 15.92
C HIS A 4 1.48 -5.98 14.41
N TYR A 5 1.65 -4.79 13.86
CA TYR A 5 1.50 -4.60 12.43
C TYR A 5 2.52 -5.43 11.65
N TYR A 6 3.80 -5.41 12.10
CA TYR A 6 4.88 -6.02 11.34
C TYR A 6 5.07 -7.51 11.65
N THR A 7 4.13 -8.11 12.35
CA THR A 7 4.11 -9.56 12.57
C THR A 7 3.40 -10.19 11.39
N LYS A 8 3.99 -11.23 10.81
CA LYS A 8 3.40 -11.92 9.67
C LYS A 8 2.04 -12.51 10.00
N ASN A 9 1.92 -13.11 11.20
CA ASN A 9 0.68 -13.72 11.66
C ASN A 9 0.34 -13.11 13.02
N PRO A 10 -0.34 -11.92 13.03
CA PRO A 10 -0.64 -11.27 14.30
C PRO A 10 -1.60 -12.08 15.13
N GLU A 11 -1.33 -12.14 16.43
CA GLU A 11 -2.11 -12.93 17.36
C GLU A 11 -3.29 -12.16 17.95
N THR A 12 -3.35 -10.83 17.70
CA THR A 12 -4.43 -10.01 18.21
C THR A 12 -5.76 -10.47 17.63
N GLU A 13 -6.77 -10.53 18.50
CA GLU A 13 -8.10 -10.96 18.09
C GLU A 13 -8.65 -10.08 16.99
N SER A 14 -9.30 -10.71 16.00
CA SER A 14 -9.88 -10.01 14.88
C SER A 14 -11.18 -9.33 15.26
N LYS A 15 -11.31 -8.04 14.91
CA LYS A 15 -12.56 -7.29 15.07
C LYS A 15 -12.73 -6.41 13.85
N GLU A 16 -13.40 -6.96 12.85
CA GLU A 16 -13.57 -6.26 11.58
C GLU A 16 -14.65 -5.20 11.67
N ALA A 17 -14.44 -4.13 10.93
CA ALA A 17 -15.41 -3.05 10.77
C ALA A 17 -15.40 -2.61 9.31
N SER A 18 -16.57 -2.20 8.83
CA SER A 18 -16.72 -1.70 7.47
C SER A 18 -17.12 -0.22 7.55
N TRP A 19 -16.49 0.61 6.72
CA TRP A 19 -16.71 2.05 6.74
C TRP A 19 -16.36 2.62 5.37
N THR A 20 -16.73 3.87 5.12
CA THR A 20 -16.42 4.53 3.85
C THR A 20 -15.56 5.74 4.09
N PHE A 21 -14.79 6.12 3.07
CA PHE A 21 -13.91 7.27 3.15
C PHE A 21 -13.64 7.82 1.74
N PRO A 22 -13.70 9.14 1.54
CA PRO A 22 -13.48 9.70 0.20
C PRO A 22 -11.99 9.89 -0.07
N LEU A 23 -11.54 9.42 -1.22
CA LEU A 23 -10.16 9.59 -1.67
C LEU A 23 -10.19 9.93 -3.16
N ARG A 24 -9.51 11.00 -3.54
CA ARG A 24 -9.40 11.47 -4.93
C ARG A 24 -10.77 11.59 -5.59
N GLY A 25 -11.73 12.14 -4.87
CA GLY A 25 -13.06 12.41 -5.40
C GLY A 25 -13.98 11.22 -5.50
N ARG A 26 -13.58 10.07 -4.97
CA ARG A 26 -14.42 8.88 -4.97
C ARG A 26 -14.59 8.36 -3.56
N GLU A 27 -15.79 7.92 -3.22
CA GLU A 27 -16.04 7.28 -1.94
C GLU A 27 -15.64 5.81 -2.02
N PHE A 28 -14.68 5.43 -1.17
CA PHE A 28 -14.20 4.04 -1.09
C PHE A 28 -14.86 3.35 0.10
N ARG A 29 -15.11 2.06 -0.05
CA ARG A 29 -15.56 1.22 1.05
C ARG A 29 -14.37 0.43 1.55
N PHE A 30 -14.09 0.53 2.84
CA PHE A 30 -12.98 -0.18 3.45
C PHE A 30 -13.47 -1.13 4.54
N ILE A 31 -12.80 -2.27 4.61
CA ILE A 31 -12.89 -3.19 5.73
C ILE A 31 -11.56 -3.11 6.45
N SER A 32 -11.60 -2.84 7.75
CA SER A 32 -10.39 -2.81 8.56
C SER A 32 -10.59 -3.72 9.77
N ASP A 33 -9.51 -3.95 10.52
CA ASP A 33 -9.51 -4.90 11.62
C ASP A 33 -8.76 -4.25 12.77
N SER A 34 -9.41 -4.10 13.93
CA SER A 34 -8.81 -3.45 15.07
C SER A 34 -7.60 -4.21 15.64
N GLY A 35 -7.45 -5.48 15.27
CA GLY A 35 -6.23 -6.23 15.60
C GLY A 35 -5.02 -5.73 14.85
N VAL A 36 -5.21 -5.01 13.76
CA VAL A 36 -4.13 -4.47 12.93
C VAL A 36 -4.26 -2.96 12.79
N PHE A 37 -5.47 -2.49 12.49
CA PHE A 37 -5.78 -1.07 12.28
C PHE A 37 -7.01 -0.71 13.09
N SER A 38 -6.83 0.09 14.15
CA SER A 38 -7.90 0.37 15.10
C SER A 38 -8.82 1.51 14.68
N LYS A 39 -8.38 2.37 13.76
CA LYS A 39 -9.17 3.55 13.39
C LYS A 39 -10.00 3.27 12.14
N LYS A 40 -11.17 3.90 12.09
CA LYS A 40 -12.08 3.81 10.95
C LYS A 40 -11.93 5.05 10.08
N THR A 41 -10.69 5.38 9.76
CA THR A 41 -10.37 6.55 8.93
C THR A 41 -9.01 6.32 8.30
N VAL A 42 -8.79 6.92 7.14
CA VAL A 42 -7.47 6.91 6.52
C VAL A 42 -6.63 7.98 7.21
N ASP A 43 -5.43 7.61 7.64
CA ASP A 43 -4.58 8.53 8.39
C ASP A 43 -4.15 9.72 7.53
N PHE A 44 -3.75 10.80 8.20
CA PHE A 44 -3.43 12.05 7.53
C PHE A 44 -2.30 11.89 6.51
N GLY A 45 -1.23 11.16 6.87
CA GLY A 45 -0.10 10.97 5.97
C GLY A 45 -0.51 10.26 4.69
N SER A 46 -1.28 9.18 4.83
CA SER A 46 -1.78 8.45 3.65
C SER A 46 -2.68 9.34 2.80
N ARG A 47 -3.59 10.11 3.43
CA ARG A 47 -4.47 11.00 2.68
C ARG A 47 -3.67 12.03 1.90
N LEU A 48 -2.68 12.64 2.55
CA LEU A 48 -1.87 13.65 1.90
C LEU A 48 -1.15 13.07 0.69
N LEU A 49 -0.52 11.91 0.84
CA LEU A 49 0.16 11.26 -0.28
C LEU A 49 -0.82 10.91 -1.40
N ILE A 50 -1.98 10.36 -1.05
CA ILE A 50 -2.97 9.97 -2.05
C ILE A 50 -3.47 11.17 -2.83
N GLU A 51 -3.81 12.26 -2.14
CA GLU A 51 -4.42 13.41 -2.80
C GLU A 51 -3.41 14.21 -3.62
N THR A 52 -2.13 14.20 -3.23
CA THR A 52 -1.13 14.99 -3.92
C THR A 52 -0.33 14.21 -4.94
N PHE A 53 -0.42 12.90 -4.93
CA PHE A 53 0.37 12.07 -5.85
C PHE A 53 0.03 12.39 -7.30
N ARG A 54 1.07 12.52 -8.13
CA ARG A 54 0.92 12.69 -9.57
C ARG A 54 1.90 11.77 -10.26
N LEU A 55 1.37 10.87 -11.07
CA LEU A 55 2.20 9.96 -11.84
C LEU A 55 2.78 10.69 -13.03
N ASN A 56 4.07 10.49 -13.30
CA ASN A 56 4.64 10.94 -14.56
C ASN A 56 4.19 9.97 -15.64
N GLU A 57 3.17 10.36 -16.40
CA GLU A 57 2.55 9.44 -17.34
C GLU A 57 3.39 9.19 -18.57
N GLU A 58 4.49 9.94 -18.76
CA GLU A 58 5.45 9.66 -19.81
C GLU A 58 6.33 8.45 -19.50
N VAL A 59 6.40 8.03 -18.23
CA VAL A 59 7.13 6.84 -17.85
C VAL A 59 6.17 5.65 -17.95
N ALA A 60 6.44 4.77 -18.90
CA ALA A 60 5.60 3.60 -19.12
C ALA A 60 5.95 2.51 -18.11
N GLY A 61 5.17 2.37 -17.08
CA GLY A 61 5.40 1.36 -16.05
C GLY A 61 4.31 1.37 -15.02
N ASP A 62 4.42 0.45 -14.09
CA ASP A 62 3.40 0.25 -13.08
C ASP A 62 3.80 0.91 -11.75
N ILE A 63 3.01 0.71 -10.73
CA ILE A 63 3.16 1.37 -9.43
C ILE A 63 3.37 0.28 -8.38
N LEU A 64 4.28 0.52 -7.44
CA LEU A 64 4.50 -0.37 -6.30
C LEU A 64 4.17 0.38 -5.02
N ASP A 65 3.34 -0.24 -4.18
CA ASP A 65 2.98 0.27 -2.85
C ASP A 65 3.63 -0.62 -1.80
N VAL A 66 4.64 -0.10 -1.12
CA VAL A 66 5.42 -0.86 -0.13
C VAL A 66 4.86 -0.62 1.25
N GLY A 67 4.49 -1.70 1.94
CA GLY A 67 3.82 -1.60 3.24
C GLY A 67 2.38 -1.17 3.08
N CYS A 68 1.65 -1.86 2.21
CA CYS A 68 0.34 -1.40 1.74
C CYS A 68 -0.76 -1.41 2.80
N GLY A 69 -0.60 -2.18 3.87
CA GLY A 69 -1.64 -2.31 4.87
C GLY A 69 -2.93 -2.86 4.30
N TYR A 70 -4.06 -2.29 4.71
CA TYR A 70 -5.36 -2.73 4.21
C TYR A 70 -5.71 -2.09 2.85
N GLY A 71 -4.81 -1.28 2.29
CA GLY A 71 -4.84 -0.93 0.89
C GLY A 71 -5.27 0.46 0.48
N PRO A 72 -5.40 1.45 1.38
CA PRO A 72 -5.98 2.73 0.94
C PRO A 72 -5.18 3.42 -0.16
N MET A 73 -3.84 3.43 -0.07
CA MET A 73 -3.04 4.15 -1.04
C MET A 73 -3.00 3.41 -2.37
N GLY A 74 -2.68 2.12 -2.34
CA GLY A 74 -2.61 1.34 -3.58
C GLY A 74 -3.94 1.30 -4.31
N LEU A 75 -5.04 1.15 -3.58
CA LEU A 75 -6.36 1.08 -4.22
C LEU A 75 -6.78 2.43 -4.79
N ALA A 76 -6.50 3.52 -4.08
CA ALA A 76 -6.81 4.85 -4.61
C ALA A 76 -6.03 5.13 -5.89
N LEU A 77 -4.75 4.73 -5.95
CA LEU A 77 -3.94 4.94 -7.13
C LEU A 77 -4.37 4.01 -8.28
N ALA A 78 -4.74 2.78 -7.97
CA ALA A 78 -5.24 1.87 -8.99
C ALA A 78 -6.51 2.42 -9.64
N TYR A 79 -7.37 3.03 -8.83
CA TYR A 79 -8.57 3.65 -9.36
C TYR A 79 -8.22 4.88 -10.22
N ALA A 80 -7.27 5.70 -9.77
CA ALA A 80 -6.90 6.93 -10.47
C ALA A 80 -6.15 6.65 -11.78
N TYR A 81 -5.41 5.55 -11.85
CA TYR A 81 -4.60 5.21 -13.00
C TYR A 81 -4.97 3.81 -13.50
N PRO A 82 -6.16 3.65 -14.10
CA PRO A 82 -6.68 2.32 -14.41
C PRO A 82 -5.89 1.56 -15.48
N ALA A 83 -5.05 2.25 -16.23
CA ALA A 83 -4.19 1.60 -17.23
C ALA A 83 -2.92 1.01 -16.62
N ARG A 84 -2.66 1.24 -15.33
CA ARG A 84 -1.45 0.75 -14.67
C ARG A 84 -1.82 -0.38 -13.71
N LEU A 85 -0.91 -1.33 -13.54
CA LEU A 85 -1.02 -2.32 -12.49
C LEU A 85 -0.42 -1.72 -11.22
N VAL A 86 -1.08 -1.89 -10.08
CA VAL A 86 -0.52 -1.48 -8.80
C VAL A 86 -0.19 -2.75 -8.02
N GLU A 87 1.10 -2.97 -7.78
CA GLU A 87 1.53 -4.07 -6.92
C GLU A 87 1.60 -3.57 -5.50
N MET A 88 1.03 -4.34 -4.59
CA MET A 88 0.87 -3.93 -3.20
C MET A 88 1.49 -5.00 -2.32
N VAL A 89 2.52 -4.64 -1.57
CA VAL A 89 3.25 -5.62 -0.76
C VAL A 89 3.23 -5.27 0.70
N ASP A 90 3.24 -6.30 1.54
CA ASP A 90 3.26 -6.16 2.99
C ASP A 90 3.79 -7.46 3.59
N VAL A 91 4.18 -7.43 4.87
CA VAL A 91 4.58 -8.64 5.59
C VAL A 91 3.41 -9.22 6.38
N ASN A 92 2.38 -8.44 6.66
CA ASN A 92 1.29 -8.80 7.55
C ASN A 92 0.19 -9.48 6.75
N GLU A 93 -0.05 -10.77 7.04
CA GLU A 93 -1.03 -11.54 6.27
C GLU A 93 -2.45 -11.05 6.43
N ARG A 94 -2.80 -10.58 7.65
CA ARG A 94 -4.13 -10.04 7.89
C ARG A 94 -4.35 -8.77 7.10
N ALA A 95 -3.33 -7.91 7.04
CA ALA A 95 -3.41 -6.68 6.24
C ALA A 95 -3.60 -6.99 4.77
N MET A 96 -2.84 -7.95 4.24
CA MET A 96 -2.95 -8.32 2.83
C MET A 96 -4.32 -8.92 2.49
N SER A 97 -4.85 -9.73 3.40
CA SER A 97 -6.19 -10.27 3.22
C SER A 97 -7.22 -9.15 3.12
N LEU A 98 -7.08 -8.14 3.99
CA LEU A 98 -7.96 -6.97 3.95
C LEU A 98 -7.77 -6.19 2.65
N ALA A 99 -6.53 -6.02 2.20
CA ALA A 99 -6.28 -5.30 0.95
C ALA A 99 -6.96 -5.98 -0.24
N ARG A 100 -6.90 -7.31 -0.31
CA ARG A 100 -7.57 -8.05 -1.38
C ARG A 100 -9.08 -7.91 -1.31
N ARG A 101 -9.64 -7.99 -0.11
CA ARG A 101 -11.08 -7.85 0.09
C ARG A 101 -11.54 -6.43 -0.24
N ASN A 102 -10.72 -5.43 0.10
CA ASN A 102 -11.05 -4.04 -0.20
C ASN A 102 -10.98 -3.77 -1.70
N ALA A 103 -10.06 -4.41 -2.42
CA ALA A 103 -10.04 -4.33 -3.86
C ALA A 103 -11.36 -4.84 -4.45
N GLU A 104 -11.82 -6.00 -3.99
CA GLU A 104 -13.09 -6.55 -4.45
C GLU A 104 -14.27 -5.66 -4.08
N ALA A 105 -14.27 -5.13 -2.86
CA ALA A 105 -15.39 -4.30 -2.38
C ALA A 105 -15.53 -3.02 -3.20
N ASN A 106 -14.45 -2.56 -3.82
CA ASN A 106 -14.44 -1.35 -4.63
C ASN A 106 -14.37 -1.65 -6.13
N ASN A 107 -14.45 -2.91 -6.50
CA ASN A 107 -14.44 -3.35 -7.89
C ASN A 107 -13.17 -2.92 -8.62
N ILE A 108 -12.03 -3.00 -7.93
CA ILE A 108 -10.71 -2.63 -8.45
C ILE A 108 -9.97 -3.92 -8.79
N ARG A 109 -9.53 -4.05 -10.05
CA ARG A 109 -8.94 -5.30 -10.55
C ARG A 109 -7.50 -5.16 -10.99
N ASN A 110 -7.01 -3.93 -11.14
CA ASN A 110 -5.64 -3.68 -11.58
C ASN A 110 -4.69 -3.60 -10.39
N VAL A 111 -4.76 -4.60 -9.52
CA VAL A 111 -3.89 -4.71 -8.35
C VAL A 111 -3.39 -6.14 -8.21
N LYS A 112 -2.21 -6.27 -7.62
CA LYS A 112 -1.61 -7.56 -7.29
C LYS A 112 -1.04 -7.44 -5.89
N VAL A 113 -1.60 -8.18 -4.94
CA VAL A 113 -1.20 -8.12 -3.54
C VAL A 113 -0.37 -9.36 -3.21
N TYR A 114 0.83 -9.16 -2.68
CA TYR A 114 1.66 -10.31 -2.30
C TYR A 114 2.59 -9.95 -1.16
N GLU A 115 3.13 -10.98 -0.51
CA GLU A 115 3.98 -10.80 0.66
C GLU A 115 5.38 -10.36 0.23
N SER A 116 5.91 -9.34 0.91
CA SER A 116 7.30 -8.94 0.76
C SER A 116 7.73 -8.11 1.96
N ASN A 117 8.89 -8.42 2.51
CA ASN A 117 9.53 -7.57 3.50
C ASN A 117 10.28 -6.50 2.71
N THR A 118 9.69 -5.32 2.62
CA THR A 118 10.10 -4.26 1.71
C THR A 118 10.21 -4.81 0.29
N TYR A 119 11.40 -4.89 -0.32
CA TYR A 119 11.56 -5.35 -1.70
C TYR A 119 12.01 -6.82 -1.82
N ASP A 120 12.10 -7.54 -0.70
CA ASP A 120 12.72 -8.88 -0.71
C ASP A 120 12.08 -9.85 -1.70
N GLN A 121 10.77 -9.78 -1.88
CA GLN A 121 10.05 -10.68 -2.77
C GLN A 121 9.67 -10.03 -4.09
N VAL A 122 10.04 -8.77 -4.29
CA VAL A 122 9.86 -8.11 -5.58
C VAL A 122 10.98 -8.61 -6.49
N PRO A 123 10.65 -9.17 -7.67
CA PRO A 123 11.71 -9.67 -8.56
C PRO A 123 12.72 -8.58 -8.87
N GLU A 124 14.00 -8.96 -8.90
CA GLU A 124 15.09 -7.99 -9.01
C GLU A 124 14.98 -7.16 -10.29
N GLU A 125 14.53 -7.80 -11.36
CA GLU A 125 14.42 -7.13 -12.65
C GLU A 125 13.15 -6.29 -12.78
N ARG A 126 12.23 -6.35 -11.81
CA ARG A 126 10.96 -5.63 -11.88
C ARG A 126 11.17 -4.15 -11.54
N GLN A 127 10.81 -3.27 -12.47
CA GLN A 127 10.96 -1.84 -12.28
C GLN A 127 9.61 -1.14 -12.46
N PHE A 128 9.45 -0.02 -11.76
CA PHE A 128 8.15 0.68 -11.67
C PHE A 128 8.30 2.13 -12.07
N ALA A 129 7.20 2.71 -12.55
CA ALA A 129 7.15 4.15 -12.82
C ALA A 129 7.08 4.95 -11.53
N ALA A 130 6.53 4.35 -10.48
CA ALA A 130 6.45 5.01 -9.17
C ALA A 130 6.47 3.97 -8.07
N ILE A 131 7.12 4.32 -6.96
CA ILE A 131 7.06 3.57 -5.72
C ILE A 131 6.49 4.50 -4.67
N VAL A 132 5.46 4.05 -3.96
CA VAL A 132 4.84 4.83 -2.90
C VAL A 132 4.92 4.02 -1.61
N SER A 133 5.05 4.71 -0.49
CA SER A 133 5.10 4.04 0.80
C SER A 133 4.75 5.02 1.91
N ASN A 134 3.98 4.54 2.87
CA ASN A 134 3.74 5.27 4.11
C ASN A 134 3.81 4.26 5.24
N PRO A 135 5.03 3.79 5.57
CA PRO A 135 5.17 2.76 6.58
C PRO A 135 4.79 3.29 7.95
N PRO A 136 4.22 2.43 8.82
CA PRO A 136 3.90 2.88 10.18
C PRO A 136 5.20 3.18 10.94
N ILE A 137 5.12 4.13 11.88
CA ILE A 137 6.28 4.51 12.70
C ILE A 137 6.85 3.30 13.40
N ARG A 138 6.00 2.38 13.86
CA ARG A 138 6.43 1.20 14.59
C ARG A 138 7.18 0.19 13.72
N ALA A 139 7.19 0.36 12.41
CA ALA A 139 8.00 -0.50 11.54
C ALA A 139 9.50 -0.27 11.76
N GLY A 140 9.88 0.92 12.25
CA GLY A 140 11.24 1.23 12.63
C GLY A 140 12.04 1.92 11.55
N LYS A 141 13.14 2.55 11.99
CA LYS A 141 13.99 3.34 11.09
C LYS A 141 14.63 2.48 10.01
N GLN A 142 14.97 1.23 10.33
CA GLN A 142 15.64 0.37 9.37
C GLN A 142 14.75 0.05 8.18
N VAL A 143 13.45 -0.15 8.43
CA VAL A 143 12.50 -0.41 7.34
C VAL A 143 12.39 0.82 6.46
N VAL A 144 12.20 1.99 7.06
CA VAL A 144 12.10 3.24 6.29
C VAL A 144 13.37 3.48 5.49
N HIS A 145 14.54 3.28 6.12
CA HIS A 145 15.82 3.46 5.45
C HIS A 145 15.94 2.53 4.24
N ARG A 146 15.55 1.26 4.39
CA ARG A 146 15.61 0.30 3.30
C ARG A 146 14.71 0.71 2.14
N ILE A 147 13.48 1.14 2.45
CA ILE A 147 12.56 1.57 1.41
C ILE A 147 13.16 2.70 0.60
N LEU A 148 13.78 3.67 1.28
CA LEU A 148 14.37 4.82 0.61
C LEU A 148 15.64 4.43 -0.16
N SER A 149 16.55 3.69 0.47
CA SER A 149 17.87 3.46 -0.09
C SER A 149 17.87 2.43 -1.22
N GLU A 150 16.91 1.51 -1.24
CA GLU A 150 16.87 0.45 -2.24
C GLU A 150 15.86 0.71 -3.35
N ALA A 151 15.09 1.80 -3.27
CA ALA A 151 14.08 2.10 -4.28
C ALA A 151 14.66 2.21 -5.69
N HIS A 152 15.89 2.73 -5.81
CA HIS A 152 16.50 2.94 -7.13
C HIS A 152 16.65 1.65 -7.93
N VAL A 153 16.75 0.51 -7.25
CA VAL A 153 16.87 -0.78 -7.94
C VAL A 153 15.60 -1.08 -8.74
N HIS A 154 14.47 -0.61 -8.24
CA HIS A 154 13.16 -0.94 -8.80
C HIS A 154 12.48 0.25 -9.47
N LEU A 155 13.20 1.33 -9.75
CA LEU A 155 12.62 2.48 -10.44
C LEU A 155 13.10 2.54 -11.88
N LEU A 156 12.15 2.77 -12.78
CA LEU A 156 12.46 3.06 -14.18
C LEU A 156 13.09 4.46 -14.27
N PRO A 157 13.85 4.74 -15.35
CA PRO A 157 14.31 6.11 -15.57
C PRO A 157 13.13 7.07 -15.60
N GLY A 158 13.23 8.14 -14.82
CA GLY A 158 12.14 9.10 -14.65
C GLY A 158 11.11 8.70 -13.62
N GLY A 159 11.23 7.50 -13.04
CA GLY A 159 10.34 7.06 -11.98
C GLY A 159 10.58 7.80 -10.67
N THR A 160 9.57 7.79 -9.80
CA THR A 160 9.59 8.55 -8.55
C THR A 160 9.32 7.68 -7.35
N LEU A 161 9.89 8.07 -6.23
CA LEU A 161 9.59 7.53 -4.92
C LEU A 161 8.86 8.60 -4.11
N THR A 162 7.71 8.23 -3.54
CA THR A 162 6.91 9.16 -2.73
C THR A 162 6.56 8.55 -1.39
#